data_9e9922d4717a354232b212a8c1a2f37a
#
_entry.id   9e9922d4717a354232b212a8c1a2f37a
#
_cell.length_a   1.000
_cell.length_b   1.000
_cell.length_c   1.000
_cell.angle_alpha   90.00
_cell.angle_beta   90.00
_cell.angle_gamma   90.00
#
_symmetry.space_group_name_H-M   'P 1'
#
loop_
_entity.id
_entity.type
_entity.pdbx_description
1 polymer ?
#
loop_
_entity_poly.entity_id
_entity_poly.type
_entity_poly.pdbx_seq_one_letter_code
_entity_poly.pdbx_strand_id
1 'polypeptide(L)'
;GTSAWIAGTSDEVFLDKDRTLICFGHVIPGKYMPCGTMQAAGSSYSYIRHAMCGEEEVTAEKEGVSIYDVMNRLVEQSPAGAKGLVFLPYLVGERSPRWNPDASGSFLGIRMEHEKCDYIRAVLEGVAMNLGIILEKQRENGEIQDLVLTGGGAKGDTLSQILADVLGVRLHRLDQVETATSVA
;
A
#
# COMPACT_ATOMS: atom_id res chain seq x y z
N GLY A 1 0.35 -9.90 -1.84
CA GLY A 1 -0.28 -9.80 -3.16
C GLY A 1 0.30 -8.65 -3.97
N THR A 2 0.00 -8.60 -5.28
CA THR A 2 0.49 -7.56 -6.20
C THR A 2 -0.23 -6.23 -6.02
N SER A 3 -1.53 -6.29 -5.77
CA SER A 3 -2.44 -5.14 -5.54
C SER A 3 -2.76 -4.96 -4.06
N ALA A 4 -3.38 -3.83 -3.72
CA ALA A 4 -3.97 -3.59 -2.41
C ALA A 4 -5.37 -2.97 -2.56
N TRP A 5 -6.14 -3.04 -1.49
CA TRP A 5 -7.49 -2.49 -1.45
C TRP A 5 -7.85 -2.04 -0.04
N ILE A 6 -8.78 -1.09 0.04
CA ILE A 6 -9.47 -0.72 1.27
C ILE A 6 -10.95 -0.97 1.05
N ALA A 7 -11.57 -1.73 1.94
CA ALA A 7 -13.00 -2.00 1.92
C ALA A 7 -13.61 -1.71 3.28
N GLY A 8 -14.83 -1.23 3.26
CA GLY A 8 -15.65 -0.99 4.44
C GLY A 8 -16.93 -1.83 4.41
N THR A 9 -17.78 -1.64 5.42
CA THR A 9 -19.12 -2.20 5.48
C THR A 9 -20.13 -1.05 5.58
N SER A 10 -21.23 -1.14 4.84
CA SER A 10 -22.29 -0.14 4.82
C SER A 10 -23.67 -0.80 4.82
N ASP A 11 -24.68 -0.11 5.36
CA ASP A 11 -26.07 -0.56 5.37
C ASP A 11 -26.78 -0.33 4.03
N GLU A 12 -26.23 0.58 3.22
CA GLU A 12 -26.77 0.96 1.93
C GLU A 12 -25.66 0.92 0.86
N VAL A 13 -26.07 0.90 -0.42
CA VAL A 13 -25.12 1.04 -1.53
C VAL A 13 -24.44 2.41 -1.43
N PHE A 14 -23.12 2.39 -1.24
CA PHE A 14 -22.32 3.60 -1.18
C PHE A 14 -21.52 3.79 -2.48
N LEU A 15 -21.69 4.97 -3.08
CA LEU A 15 -20.87 5.44 -4.20
C LEU A 15 -20.30 6.81 -3.82
N ASP A 16 -18.99 6.92 -3.83
CA ASP A 16 -18.31 8.20 -3.63
C ASP A 16 -18.69 9.23 -4.72
N LYS A 17 -18.50 10.52 -4.44
CA LYS A 17 -18.90 11.62 -5.34
C LYS A 17 -18.35 11.48 -6.75
N ASP A 18 -17.13 10.98 -6.87
CA ASP A 18 -16.44 10.81 -8.15
C ASP A 18 -16.66 9.43 -8.77
N ARG A 19 -17.40 8.54 -8.08
CA ARG A 19 -17.67 7.15 -8.48
C ARG A 19 -16.39 6.35 -8.77
N THR A 20 -15.42 6.49 -7.91
CA THR A 20 -14.11 5.83 -8.02
C THR A 20 -14.04 4.53 -7.25
N LEU A 21 -14.92 4.36 -6.27
CA LEU A 21 -15.07 3.10 -5.53
C LEU A 21 -16.04 2.16 -6.26
N ILE A 22 -15.84 0.86 -6.02
CA ILE A 22 -16.78 -0.19 -6.41
C ILE A 22 -17.55 -0.60 -5.16
N CYS A 23 -18.86 -0.80 -5.26
CA CYS A 23 -19.66 -1.31 -4.15
C CYS A 23 -20.14 -2.73 -4.46
N PHE A 24 -19.71 -3.69 -3.66
CA PHE A 24 -20.12 -5.09 -3.76
C PHE A 24 -21.21 -5.42 -2.73
N GLY A 25 -21.95 -6.52 -2.97
CA GLY A 25 -22.74 -7.14 -1.91
C GLY A 25 -21.80 -7.74 -0.85
N HIS A 26 -22.12 -7.51 0.42
CA HIS A 26 -21.37 -8.08 1.53
C HIS A 26 -21.79 -9.54 1.79
N VAL A 27 -20.92 -10.36 2.39
CA VAL A 27 -21.26 -11.74 2.82
C VAL A 27 -22.37 -11.75 3.89
N ILE A 28 -22.50 -10.69 4.66
CA ILE A 28 -23.61 -10.49 5.61
C ILE A 28 -24.83 -10.00 4.84
N PRO A 29 -25.97 -10.72 4.88
CA PRO A 29 -27.19 -10.31 4.19
C PRO A 29 -27.64 -8.89 4.59
N GLY A 30 -28.02 -8.08 3.59
CA GLY A 30 -28.48 -6.70 3.80
C GLY A 30 -27.37 -5.68 4.01
N LYS A 31 -26.09 -6.08 3.90
CA LYS A 31 -24.96 -5.18 3.95
C LYS A 31 -24.28 -5.07 2.59
N TYR A 32 -23.50 -4.01 2.41
CA TYR A 32 -22.73 -3.70 1.22
C TYR A 32 -21.26 -3.46 1.57
N MET A 33 -20.38 -3.64 0.60
CA MET A 33 -18.94 -3.49 0.77
C MET A 33 -18.39 -2.48 -0.26
N PRO A 34 -18.36 -1.18 0.07
CA PRO A 34 -17.63 -0.22 -0.74
C PRO A 34 -16.14 -0.55 -0.68
N CYS A 35 -15.50 -0.59 -1.84
CA CYS A 35 -14.11 -1.03 -2.00
C CYS A 35 -13.38 -0.17 -3.02
N GLY A 36 -12.19 0.30 -2.67
CA GLY A 36 -11.25 0.91 -3.59
C GLY A 36 -10.01 0.04 -3.74
N THR A 37 -9.56 -0.18 -4.98
CA THR A 37 -8.42 -1.05 -5.27
C THR A 37 -7.36 -0.31 -6.05
N MET A 38 -6.10 -0.41 -5.62
CA MET A 38 -4.95 0.01 -6.41
C MET A 38 -4.24 -1.17 -7.07
N GLN A 39 -3.73 -0.96 -8.28
CA GLN A 39 -3.16 -2.04 -9.08
C GLN A 39 -1.77 -2.48 -8.62
N ALA A 40 -0.89 -1.55 -8.34
CA ALA A 40 0.51 -1.83 -8.07
C ALA A 40 0.91 -1.42 -6.64
N ALA A 41 0.59 -2.28 -5.66
CA ALA A 41 1.01 -2.12 -4.27
C ALA A 41 2.26 -2.96 -3.95
N GLY A 42 2.08 -4.24 -3.62
CA GLY A 42 3.20 -5.14 -3.37
C GLY A 42 4.08 -5.35 -4.61
N SER A 43 3.50 -5.23 -5.81
CA SER A 43 4.28 -5.25 -7.05
C SER A 43 5.22 -4.04 -7.18
N SER A 44 4.90 -2.88 -6.64
CA SER A 44 5.84 -1.74 -6.59
C SER A 44 7.06 -2.05 -5.72
N TYR A 45 6.85 -2.71 -4.57
CA TYR A 45 7.95 -3.15 -3.71
C TYR A 45 8.79 -4.25 -4.37
N SER A 46 8.14 -5.18 -5.08
CA SER A 46 8.83 -6.18 -5.89
C SER A 46 9.59 -5.56 -7.06
N TYR A 47 9.04 -4.54 -7.70
CA TYR A 47 9.70 -3.81 -8.79
C TYR A 47 11.02 -3.17 -8.32
N ILE A 48 10.99 -2.40 -7.23
CA ILE A 48 12.21 -1.73 -6.73
C ILE A 48 13.24 -2.76 -6.24
N ARG A 49 12.81 -3.88 -5.66
CA ARG A 49 13.68 -5.01 -5.33
C ARG A 49 14.48 -5.45 -6.55
N HIS A 50 13.80 -5.79 -7.65
CA HIS A 50 14.48 -6.28 -8.86
C HIS A 50 15.32 -5.20 -9.54
N ALA A 51 14.91 -3.93 -9.45
CA ALA A 51 15.61 -2.84 -10.11
C ALA A 51 16.88 -2.41 -9.38
N MET A 52 16.95 -2.51 -8.04
CA MET A 52 18.01 -1.86 -7.26
C MET A 52 18.63 -2.73 -6.16
N CYS A 53 18.04 -3.89 -5.77
CA CYS A 53 18.43 -4.60 -4.55
C CYS A 53 19.19 -5.91 -4.80
N GLY A 54 20.02 -5.99 -5.84
CA GLY A 54 20.81 -7.20 -6.13
C GLY A 54 21.84 -7.55 -5.04
N GLU A 55 22.44 -6.56 -4.40
CA GLU A 55 23.38 -6.78 -3.29
C GLU A 55 22.65 -7.25 -2.02
N GLU A 56 21.46 -6.74 -1.81
CA GLU A 56 20.57 -7.10 -0.70
C GLU A 56 20.07 -8.54 -0.84
N GLU A 57 19.86 -9.03 -2.05
CA GLU A 57 19.54 -10.45 -2.30
C GLU A 57 20.66 -11.37 -1.83
N VAL A 58 21.91 -11.04 -2.18
CA VAL A 58 23.09 -11.78 -1.72
C VAL A 58 23.22 -11.71 -0.19
N THR A 59 22.92 -10.57 0.41
CA THR A 59 22.95 -10.40 1.87
C THR A 59 21.88 -11.26 2.54
N ALA A 60 20.67 -11.26 2.02
CA ALA A 60 19.56 -12.05 2.53
C ALA A 60 19.86 -13.55 2.50
N GLU A 61 20.45 -14.04 1.40
CA GLU A 61 20.89 -15.43 1.26
C GLU A 61 21.95 -15.81 2.31
N LYS A 62 22.96 -14.96 2.51
CA LYS A 62 24.02 -15.18 3.51
C LYS A 62 23.51 -15.20 4.94
N GLU A 63 22.55 -14.33 5.25
CA GLU A 63 21.97 -14.21 6.58
C GLU A 63 20.84 -15.23 6.84
N GLY A 64 20.31 -15.89 5.79
CA GLY A 64 19.17 -16.80 5.90
C GLY A 64 17.86 -16.12 6.26
N VAL A 65 17.68 -14.85 5.85
CA VAL A 65 16.50 -14.03 6.11
C VAL A 65 15.77 -13.70 4.80
N SER A 66 14.57 -13.13 4.91
CA SER A 66 13.87 -12.64 3.73
C SER A 66 14.57 -11.41 3.14
N ILE A 67 14.63 -11.30 1.82
CA ILE A 67 15.09 -10.08 1.14
C ILE A 67 14.32 -8.83 1.62
N TYR A 68 13.03 -8.98 1.92
CA TYR A 68 12.23 -7.88 2.43
C TYR A 68 12.64 -7.42 3.84
N ASP A 69 13.22 -8.30 4.66
CA ASP A 69 13.78 -7.91 5.96
C ASP A 69 15.02 -7.04 5.78
N VAL A 70 15.87 -7.37 4.80
CA VAL A 70 17.04 -6.55 4.45
C VAL A 70 16.59 -5.19 3.88
N MET A 71 15.63 -5.19 2.97
CA MET A 71 15.08 -3.96 2.40
C MET A 71 14.42 -3.07 3.47
N ASN A 72 13.69 -3.65 4.43
CA ASN A 72 13.08 -2.89 5.53
C ASN A 72 14.15 -2.19 6.40
N ARG A 73 15.28 -2.86 6.67
CA ARG A 73 16.43 -2.23 7.35
C ARG A 73 17.00 -1.04 6.58
N LEU A 74 16.96 -1.05 5.25
CA LEU A 74 17.34 0.11 4.43
C LEU A 74 16.31 1.23 4.53
N VAL A 75 15.02 0.91 4.48
CA VAL A 75 13.95 1.90 4.63
C VAL A 75 14.09 2.69 5.93
N GLU A 76 14.50 2.04 7.02
CA GLU A 76 14.70 2.67 8.34
C GLU A 76 15.87 3.69 8.35
N GLN A 77 16.80 3.61 7.40
CA GLN A 77 17.91 4.56 7.24
C GLN A 77 17.48 5.87 6.56
N SER A 78 16.36 5.85 5.84
CA SER A 78 15.81 7.05 5.19
C SER A 78 14.80 7.75 6.11
N PRO A 79 14.80 9.08 6.20
CA PRO A 79 13.80 9.80 6.99
C PRO A 79 12.41 9.70 6.36
N ALA A 80 11.37 9.90 7.16
CA ALA A 80 10.00 10.04 6.67
C ALA A 80 9.92 11.14 5.60
N GLY A 81 9.21 10.87 4.50
CA GLY A 81 9.14 11.72 3.32
C GLY A 81 10.31 11.52 2.34
N ALA A 82 11.19 10.52 2.57
CA ALA A 82 12.28 10.12 1.65
C ALA A 82 13.07 11.33 1.09
N LYS A 83 13.38 12.31 1.93
CA LYS A 83 14.02 13.58 1.56
C LYS A 83 13.30 14.35 0.43
N GLY A 84 11.98 14.21 0.31
CA GLY A 84 11.16 14.84 -0.72
C GLY A 84 11.07 14.07 -2.04
N LEU A 85 11.57 12.84 -2.07
CA LEU A 85 11.39 11.94 -3.22
C LEU A 85 10.00 11.31 -3.15
N VAL A 86 9.19 11.49 -4.19
CA VAL A 86 7.83 10.95 -4.29
C VAL A 86 7.77 9.88 -5.39
N PHE A 87 7.15 8.76 -5.10
CA PHE A 87 6.87 7.71 -6.08
C PHE A 87 5.38 7.65 -6.43
N LEU A 88 5.07 7.62 -7.72
CA LEU A 88 3.73 7.36 -8.23
C LEU A 88 3.61 5.87 -8.59
N PRO A 89 2.75 5.09 -7.90
CA PRO A 89 2.73 3.63 -8.01
C PRO A 89 1.93 3.09 -9.20
N TYR A 90 1.88 3.80 -10.32
CA TYR A 90 1.02 3.46 -11.46
C TYR A 90 1.70 2.56 -12.49
N LEU A 91 2.51 1.59 -12.05
CA LEU A 91 3.36 0.75 -12.90
C LEU A 91 2.60 -0.09 -13.95
N VAL A 92 1.32 -0.35 -13.74
CA VAL A 92 0.45 -1.16 -14.62
C VAL A 92 -0.90 -0.48 -14.84
N GLY A 93 -0.90 0.83 -14.97
CA GLY A 93 -2.10 1.64 -14.92
C GLY A 93 -2.66 1.73 -13.49
N GLU A 94 -3.82 2.34 -13.34
CA GLU A 94 -4.48 2.46 -12.04
C GLU A 94 -6.00 2.29 -12.16
N ARG A 95 -6.59 1.73 -11.09
CA ARG A 95 -8.03 1.69 -10.83
C ARG A 95 -8.43 2.82 -9.91
N SER A 96 -8.90 2.53 -8.72
CA SER A 96 -9.21 3.56 -7.74
C SER A 96 -7.93 4.26 -7.29
N PRO A 97 -7.93 5.57 -7.14
CA PRO A 97 -9.05 6.49 -7.34
C PRO A 97 -9.09 7.13 -8.74
N ARG A 98 -8.30 6.70 -9.70
CA ARG A 98 -8.09 7.44 -10.95
C ARG A 98 -8.66 6.81 -12.22
N TRP A 99 -8.86 5.48 -12.23
CA TRP A 99 -9.37 4.72 -13.38
C TRP A 99 -8.70 5.09 -14.71
N ASN A 100 -7.37 5.03 -14.74
CA ASN A 100 -6.58 5.30 -15.92
C ASN A 100 -5.67 4.10 -16.23
N PRO A 101 -6.00 3.29 -17.25
CA PRO A 101 -5.19 2.13 -17.64
C PRO A 101 -3.84 2.51 -18.26
N ASP A 102 -3.71 3.74 -18.76
CA ASP A 102 -2.50 4.23 -19.41
C ASP A 102 -1.57 4.99 -18.46
N ALA A 103 -1.94 5.09 -17.18
CA ALA A 103 -1.07 5.70 -16.17
C ALA A 103 0.21 4.88 -15.99
N SER A 104 1.32 5.56 -15.78
CA SER A 104 2.64 4.95 -15.56
C SER A 104 3.28 5.41 -14.27
N GLY A 105 4.12 4.54 -13.67
CA GLY A 105 4.87 4.87 -12.48
C GLY A 105 5.93 5.93 -12.75
N SER A 106 6.25 6.72 -11.72
CA SER A 106 7.24 7.79 -11.82
C SER A 106 7.85 8.11 -10.47
N PHE A 107 9.12 8.52 -10.48
CA PHE A 107 9.76 9.20 -9.35
C PHE A 107 9.81 10.70 -9.63
N LEU A 108 9.37 11.50 -8.65
CA LEU A 108 9.38 12.96 -8.71
C LEU A 108 10.28 13.53 -7.62
N GLY A 109 10.99 14.60 -7.92
CA GLY A 109 11.84 15.28 -6.94
C GLY A 109 13.23 14.64 -6.76
N ILE A 110 13.73 13.89 -7.74
CA ILE A 110 15.06 13.27 -7.69
C ILE A 110 16.14 14.35 -7.54
N ARG A 111 17.07 14.14 -6.59
CA ARG A 111 18.24 14.98 -6.35
C ARG A 111 19.50 14.11 -6.21
N MET A 112 20.65 14.71 -6.37
CA MET A 112 21.95 13.99 -6.28
C MET A 112 22.22 13.38 -4.88
N GLU A 113 21.57 13.89 -3.86
CA GLU A 113 21.71 13.44 -2.47
C GLU A 113 20.88 12.20 -2.12
N HIS A 114 20.00 11.76 -3.02
CA HIS A 114 19.19 10.58 -2.78
C HIS A 114 20.00 9.30 -2.92
N GLU A 115 19.86 8.44 -1.92
CA GLU A 115 20.48 7.13 -1.84
C GLU A 115 19.44 6.01 -2.07
N LYS A 116 19.90 4.79 -2.26
CA LYS A 116 19.03 3.60 -2.46
C LYS A 116 17.91 3.50 -1.42
N CYS A 117 18.20 3.75 -0.14
CA CYS A 117 17.23 3.72 0.94
C CYS A 117 16.08 4.72 0.74
N ASP A 118 16.36 5.90 0.17
CA ASP A 118 15.36 6.91 -0.10
C ASP A 118 14.40 6.46 -1.21
N TYR A 119 14.91 5.82 -2.27
CA TYR A 119 14.07 5.27 -3.34
C TYR A 119 13.16 4.15 -2.84
N ILE A 120 13.68 3.24 -2.01
CA ILE A 120 12.90 2.13 -1.46
C ILE A 120 11.81 2.68 -0.52
N ARG A 121 12.15 3.67 0.32
CA ARG A 121 11.20 4.34 1.19
C ARG A 121 10.11 5.07 0.41
N ALA A 122 10.51 5.85 -0.60
CA ALA A 122 9.56 6.57 -1.46
C ALA A 122 8.52 5.64 -2.12
N VAL A 123 8.93 4.42 -2.50
CA VAL A 123 8.01 3.41 -3.05
C VAL A 123 6.96 3.00 -2.02
N LEU A 124 7.34 2.70 -0.78
CA LEU A 124 6.40 2.32 0.27
C LEU A 124 5.47 3.49 0.64
N GLU A 125 6.01 4.70 0.76
CA GLU A 125 5.23 5.89 1.04
C GLU A 125 4.27 6.24 -0.10
N GLY A 126 4.70 6.11 -1.36
CA GLY A 126 3.85 6.33 -2.53
C GLY A 126 2.66 5.36 -2.60
N VAL A 127 2.89 4.09 -2.26
CA VAL A 127 1.81 3.10 -2.12
C VAL A 127 0.86 3.50 -0.99
N ALA A 128 1.39 3.89 0.17
CA ALA A 128 0.58 4.32 1.31
C ALA A 128 -0.24 5.59 1.00
N MET A 129 0.35 6.57 0.31
CA MET A 129 -0.34 7.79 -0.12
C MET A 129 -1.47 7.51 -1.10
N ASN A 130 -1.28 6.59 -2.06
CA ASN A 130 -2.35 6.20 -2.98
C ASN A 130 -3.51 5.48 -2.25
N LEU A 131 -3.21 4.63 -1.26
CA LEU A 131 -4.22 4.07 -0.37
C LEU A 131 -4.90 5.15 0.48
N GLY A 132 -4.17 6.18 0.90
CA GLY A 132 -4.72 7.34 1.60
C GLY A 132 -5.81 8.05 0.78
N ILE A 133 -5.59 8.24 -0.52
CA ILE A 133 -6.62 8.82 -1.40
C ILE A 133 -7.87 7.94 -1.47
N ILE A 134 -7.69 6.60 -1.51
CA ILE A 134 -8.81 5.66 -1.46
C ILE A 134 -9.55 5.75 -0.13
N LEU A 135 -8.83 5.85 0.99
CA LEU A 135 -9.41 5.99 2.32
C LEU A 135 -10.23 7.27 2.45
N GLU A 136 -9.76 8.40 1.89
CA GLU A 136 -10.54 9.65 1.87
C GLU A 136 -11.88 9.50 1.13
N LYS A 137 -11.90 8.71 0.06
CA LYS A 137 -13.17 8.38 -0.62
C LYS A 137 -14.10 7.52 0.25
N GLN A 138 -13.56 6.58 1.01
CA GLN A 138 -14.33 5.78 1.97
C GLN A 138 -14.90 6.67 3.10
N ARG A 139 -14.13 7.67 3.56
CA ARG A 139 -14.53 8.63 4.60
C ARG A 139 -15.72 9.53 4.21
N GLU A 140 -16.06 9.63 2.93
CA GLU A 140 -17.30 10.28 2.49
C GLU A 140 -18.55 9.56 3.04
N ASN A 141 -18.44 8.28 3.42
CA ASN A 141 -19.52 7.50 4.06
C ASN A 141 -19.52 7.55 5.59
N GLY A 142 -18.53 8.19 6.20
CA GLY A 142 -18.41 8.31 7.65
C GLY A 142 -16.95 8.27 8.11
N GLU A 143 -16.75 8.58 9.38
CA GLU A 143 -15.43 8.60 9.98
C GLU A 143 -14.84 7.19 10.08
N ILE A 144 -13.56 7.05 9.72
CA ILE A 144 -12.79 5.80 9.81
C ILE A 144 -11.54 6.08 10.62
N GLN A 145 -11.46 5.52 11.82
CA GLN A 145 -10.32 5.66 12.73
C GLN A 145 -9.48 4.39 12.85
N ASP A 146 -10.05 3.26 12.48
CA ASP A 146 -9.43 1.94 12.62
C ASP A 146 -9.52 1.16 11.32
N LEU A 147 -8.44 0.45 10.97
CA LEU A 147 -8.42 -0.49 9.85
C LEU A 147 -7.79 -1.81 10.29
N VAL A 148 -8.30 -2.91 9.76
CA VAL A 148 -7.67 -4.22 9.90
C VAL A 148 -6.71 -4.43 8.74
N LEU A 149 -5.43 -4.66 9.06
CA LEU A 149 -4.39 -4.92 8.07
C LEU A 149 -4.18 -6.42 7.92
N THR A 150 -4.27 -6.91 6.69
CA THR A 150 -4.09 -8.34 6.34
C THR A 150 -3.25 -8.49 5.08
N GLY A 151 -2.81 -9.72 4.80
CA GLY A 151 -1.96 -10.04 3.66
C GLY A 151 -0.46 -9.88 3.93
N GLY A 152 0.37 -10.15 2.93
CA GLY A 152 1.84 -10.19 3.08
C GLY A 152 2.45 -8.88 3.57
N GLY A 153 1.86 -7.73 3.22
CA GLY A 153 2.30 -6.41 3.69
C GLY A 153 2.17 -6.20 5.21
N ALA A 154 1.27 -6.95 5.85
CA ALA A 154 1.06 -6.87 7.30
C ALA A 154 2.17 -7.56 8.13
N LYS A 155 3.07 -8.33 7.50
CA LYS A 155 4.15 -9.05 8.18
C LYS A 155 5.27 -8.10 8.65
N GLY A 156 5.48 -6.98 7.99
CA GLY A 156 6.56 -6.04 8.29
C GLY A 156 6.09 -4.87 9.16
N ASP A 157 6.84 -4.56 10.21
CA ASP A 157 6.55 -3.41 11.09
C ASP A 157 6.75 -2.09 10.36
N THR A 158 7.79 -1.97 9.54
CA THR A 158 8.14 -0.77 8.78
C THR A 158 7.00 -0.31 7.86
N LEU A 159 6.44 -1.20 7.03
CA LEU A 159 5.31 -0.85 6.17
C LEU A 159 4.05 -0.56 6.97
N SER A 160 3.80 -1.33 8.03
CA SER A 160 2.64 -1.11 8.90
C SER A 160 2.68 0.28 9.54
N GLN A 161 3.87 0.72 9.99
CA GLN A 161 4.05 2.05 10.56
C GLN A 161 3.85 3.15 9.51
N ILE A 162 4.46 3.00 8.32
CA ILE A 162 4.27 3.96 7.21
C ILE A 162 2.78 4.09 6.85
N LEU A 163 2.06 2.97 6.78
CA LEU A 163 0.63 2.98 6.51
C LEU A 163 -0.15 3.71 7.62
N ALA A 164 0.13 3.42 8.89
CA ALA A 164 -0.54 4.08 10.01
C ALA A 164 -0.30 5.61 9.99
N ASP A 165 0.93 6.03 9.76
CA ASP A 165 1.33 7.44 9.71
C ASP A 165 0.65 8.18 8.55
N VAL A 166 0.68 7.60 7.34
CA VAL A 166 0.13 8.23 6.12
C VAL A 166 -1.39 8.23 6.14
N LEU A 167 -2.03 7.14 6.60
CA LEU A 167 -3.48 7.02 6.63
C LEU A 167 -4.13 7.74 7.81
N GLY A 168 -3.34 8.04 8.85
CA GLY A 168 -3.84 8.68 10.06
C GLY A 168 -4.89 7.82 10.80
N VAL A 169 -4.67 6.51 10.85
CA VAL A 169 -5.58 5.53 11.47
C VAL A 169 -4.82 4.56 12.36
N ARG A 170 -5.53 3.93 13.30
CA ARG A 170 -5.00 2.77 14.00
C ARG A 170 -5.09 1.53 13.12
N LEU A 171 -3.98 0.81 12.99
CA LEU A 171 -3.93 -0.44 12.25
C LEU A 171 -3.93 -1.64 13.20
N HIS A 172 -4.88 -2.52 13.02
CA HIS A 172 -4.99 -3.77 13.73
C HIS A 172 -4.49 -4.90 12.83
N ARG A 173 -3.42 -5.58 13.23
CA ARG A 173 -2.91 -6.75 12.50
C ARG A 173 -3.56 -8.02 13.05
N LEU A 174 -3.94 -8.92 12.16
CA LEU A 174 -4.43 -10.23 12.54
C LEU A 174 -3.26 -11.15 12.87
N ASP A 175 -3.42 -12.05 13.85
CA ASP A 175 -2.40 -13.04 14.23
C ASP A 175 -2.03 -13.96 13.07
N GLN A 176 -2.97 -14.22 12.16
CA GLN A 176 -2.77 -15.00 10.93
C GLN A 176 -2.84 -14.11 9.70
N VAL A 177 -1.73 -13.49 9.34
CA VAL A 177 -1.64 -12.49 8.25
C VAL A 177 -1.78 -13.10 6.85
N GLU A 178 -1.63 -14.43 6.69
CA GLU A 178 -1.65 -15.10 5.37
C GLU A 178 -3.06 -15.40 4.85
N THR A 179 -4.07 -15.20 5.65
CA THR A 179 -5.45 -15.64 5.40
C THR A 179 -6.36 -14.57 4.79
N ALA A 180 -5.81 -13.58 4.08
CA ALA A 180 -6.63 -12.56 3.41
C ALA A 180 -7.69 -13.16 2.44
N THR A 181 -7.50 -14.41 2.02
CA THR A 181 -8.43 -15.14 1.15
C THR A 181 -9.30 -16.16 1.86
N SER A 182 -9.05 -16.44 3.12
CA SER A 182 -9.79 -17.47 3.88
C SER A 182 -10.76 -16.91 4.93
N VAL A 183 -10.96 -15.60 4.93
CA VAL A 183 -11.97 -14.90 5.75
C VAL A 183 -13.19 -14.52 4.88
N ALA A 184 -13.51 -15.37 3.95
CA ALA A 184 -14.74 -15.28 3.17
C ALA A 184 -15.75 -16.29 3.67
#